data_8e373aff50cde2cf3aeb2704c01a9c2d
#
_entry.id   8e373aff50cde2cf3aeb2704c01a9c2d
#
_cell.length_a   1.000
_cell.length_b   1.000
_cell.length_c   1.000
_cell.angle_alpha   90.00
_cell.angle_beta   90.00
_cell.angle_gamma   90.00
#
_symmetry.space_group_name_H-M   'P 1'
#
loop_
_entity.id
_entity.type
_entity.pdbx_description
1 polymer ?
#
loop_
_entity_poly.entity_id
_entity_poly.type
_entity_poly.pdbx_seq_one_letter_code
_entity_poly.pdbx_strand_id
1 'polypeptide(L)'
;MSEALQILTLISIWLSLLMSLVTLSGAVFFWLKHSKLLVKITPLKRYPKVTLVVPAHNEELVISKTTQAILNLNYPADKLQILIYADNCTDDTAKIAREIIKQYPERKINVQVIERTGSGGKAGVLNDALKIAQGEYLGVYDADAMPEENALYFLIKKILENPVRYKAAFGRNKTRNARQNFLTKCINQEIVVTQRIQHCGIWQLFKIGRIPGTNFIINTDYVRSIGGWRNGALTEDTDISFKIMGSGSLIALAYNSEAFQQEPERLKDYYFQRLRWAKGNYEVVINNFCHLFDKSNWRVKLETVYYSCTFFWFNLAIVLSDLIFFSNLIALIVHLWNPAVVIPFTISRSNILLAQILLFNWLLMVLLYILQINLAMTTQYGRATDEQIWLALASYFTYSQLFIIVSIHAVTSVMLDRVFHRDSTKWVKTKRFAD
;
A
#
# COMPACT_ATOMS: atom_id res chain seq x y z
N MET A 1 34.46 -13.16 -4.93
CA MET A 1 33.31 -12.48 -5.59
C MET A 1 33.88 -11.61 -6.70
N SER A 2 33.28 -11.59 -7.90
CA SER A 2 33.80 -10.78 -9.03
C SER A 2 33.67 -9.27 -8.73
N GLU A 3 34.57 -8.45 -9.24
CA GLU A 3 34.52 -6.98 -9.08
C GLU A 3 33.20 -6.40 -9.60
N ALA A 4 32.71 -6.91 -10.72
CA ALA A 4 31.42 -6.50 -11.30
C ALA A 4 30.24 -6.72 -10.31
N LEU A 5 30.20 -7.84 -9.58
CA LEU A 5 29.18 -8.11 -8.60
C LEU A 5 29.27 -7.18 -7.38
N GLN A 6 30.50 -6.83 -6.97
CA GLN A 6 30.73 -5.88 -5.87
C GLN A 6 30.27 -4.47 -6.25
N ILE A 7 30.59 -4.01 -7.46
CA ILE A 7 30.13 -2.70 -7.97
C ILE A 7 28.60 -2.68 -8.08
N LEU A 8 27.97 -3.73 -8.62
CA LEU A 8 26.52 -3.83 -8.72
C LEU A 8 25.88 -3.76 -7.33
N THR A 9 26.46 -4.43 -6.34
CA THR A 9 26.00 -4.38 -4.94
C THR A 9 26.08 -2.97 -4.38
N LEU A 10 27.20 -2.27 -4.56
CA LEU A 10 27.36 -0.89 -4.10
C LEU A 10 26.35 0.07 -4.75
N ILE A 11 26.15 -0.02 -6.06
CA ILE A 11 25.19 0.81 -6.78
C ILE A 11 23.78 0.55 -6.25
N SER A 12 23.40 -0.72 -6.07
CA SER A 12 22.07 -1.10 -5.58
C SER A 12 21.84 -0.60 -4.15
N ILE A 13 22.81 -0.73 -3.26
CA ILE A 13 22.74 -0.26 -1.88
C ILE A 13 22.64 1.28 -1.86
N TRP A 14 23.49 1.99 -2.59
CA TRP A 14 23.50 3.46 -2.58
C TRP A 14 22.21 4.04 -3.16
N LEU A 15 21.67 3.44 -4.21
CA LEU A 15 20.37 3.85 -4.75
C LEU A 15 19.25 3.65 -3.72
N SER A 16 19.25 2.53 -2.99
CA SER A 16 18.29 2.23 -1.93
C SER A 16 18.44 3.19 -0.73
N LEU A 17 19.67 3.50 -0.33
CA LEU A 17 19.97 4.47 0.71
C LEU A 17 19.49 5.87 0.32
N LEU A 18 19.79 6.31 -0.90
CA LEU A 18 19.35 7.62 -1.42
C LEU A 18 17.81 7.73 -1.39
N MET A 19 17.11 6.73 -1.88
CA MET A 19 15.65 6.72 -1.89
C MET A 19 15.08 6.74 -0.47
N SER A 20 15.66 5.96 0.45
CA SER A 20 15.26 5.92 1.86
C SER A 20 15.49 7.28 2.54
N LEU A 21 16.63 7.92 2.29
CA LEU A 21 16.95 9.24 2.82
C LEU A 21 16.01 10.32 2.28
N VAL A 22 15.71 10.30 0.97
CA VAL A 22 14.78 11.25 0.36
C VAL A 22 13.38 11.12 0.95
N THR A 23 12.86 9.90 1.05
CA THR A 23 11.52 9.66 1.62
C THR A 23 11.46 10.02 3.10
N LEU A 24 12.48 9.65 3.88
CA LEU A 24 12.58 9.97 5.30
C LEU A 24 12.67 11.48 5.53
N SER A 25 13.51 12.19 4.77
CA SER A 25 13.62 13.65 4.86
C SER A 25 12.29 14.34 4.57
N GLY A 26 11.60 13.90 3.50
CA GLY A 26 10.27 14.40 3.18
C GLY A 26 9.25 14.14 4.30
N ALA A 27 9.31 12.96 4.94
CA ALA A 27 8.44 12.63 6.07
C ALA A 27 8.74 13.50 7.29
N VAL A 28 10.02 13.75 7.62
CA VAL A 28 10.41 14.65 8.70
C VAL A 28 9.84 16.06 8.44
N PHE A 29 10.04 16.63 7.24
CA PHE A 29 9.46 17.94 6.88
C PHE A 29 7.93 17.95 6.96
N PHE A 30 7.28 16.85 6.54
CA PHE A 30 5.83 16.72 6.67
C PHE A 30 5.40 16.80 8.13
N TRP A 31 6.03 16.02 9.02
CA TRP A 31 5.63 15.94 10.43
C TRP A 31 6.03 17.17 11.24
N LEU A 32 7.11 17.86 10.91
CA LEU A 32 7.42 19.16 11.49
C LEU A 32 6.34 20.19 11.20
N LYS A 33 5.76 20.15 10.00
CA LYS A 33 4.66 21.03 9.60
C LYS A 33 3.32 20.62 10.18
N HIS A 34 3.07 19.33 10.37
CA HIS A 34 1.78 18.75 10.78
C HIS A 34 1.85 18.09 12.17
N SER A 35 2.74 18.57 13.05
CA SER A 35 2.98 17.99 14.38
C SER A 35 1.77 18.00 15.32
N LYS A 36 0.75 18.86 15.06
CA LYS A 36 -0.51 18.86 15.81
C LYS A 36 -1.42 17.75 15.29
N LEU A 37 -1.39 16.60 15.97
CA LEU A 37 -2.18 15.40 15.63
C LEU A 37 -3.70 15.63 15.80
N LEU A 38 -4.12 16.56 16.67
CA LEU A 38 -5.52 16.87 16.91
C LEU A 38 -5.98 17.97 15.94
N VAL A 39 -6.63 17.56 14.86
CA VAL A 39 -7.30 18.51 13.96
C VAL A 39 -8.71 18.79 14.50
N LYS A 40 -8.97 20.04 14.85
CA LYS A 40 -10.31 20.48 15.22
C LYS A 40 -11.25 20.28 14.03
N ILE A 41 -12.33 19.54 14.25
CA ILE A 41 -13.38 19.36 13.26
C ILE A 41 -14.17 20.67 13.22
N THR A 42 -14.19 21.29 12.05
CA THR A 42 -14.95 22.53 11.78
C THR A 42 -15.91 22.25 10.63
N PRO A 43 -17.14 22.82 10.64
CA PRO A 43 -18.05 22.62 9.53
C PRO A 43 -17.39 22.94 8.18
N LEU A 44 -17.66 22.12 7.17
CA LEU A 44 -17.21 22.40 5.82
C LEU A 44 -18.01 23.56 5.22
N LYS A 45 -17.40 24.36 4.35
CA LYS A 45 -18.11 25.40 3.60
C LYS A 45 -19.25 24.84 2.75
N ARG A 46 -19.10 23.62 2.26
CA ARG A 46 -20.14 22.85 1.59
C ARG A 46 -19.94 21.36 1.82
N TYR A 47 -21.02 20.60 1.75
CA TYR A 47 -21.03 19.14 1.79
C TYR A 47 -21.47 18.64 0.40
N PRO A 48 -20.53 18.27 -0.49
CA PRO A 48 -20.87 17.69 -1.79
C PRO A 48 -21.56 16.34 -1.63
N LYS A 49 -22.40 15.96 -2.60
CA LYS A 49 -22.99 14.62 -2.63
C LYS A 49 -21.89 13.58 -2.91
N VAL A 50 -21.88 12.49 -2.15
CA VAL A 50 -20.88 11.41 -2.28
C VAL A 50 -21.59 10.09 -2.50
N THR A 51 -21.12 9.30 -3.46
CA THR A 51 -21.48 7.89 -3.60
C THR A 51 -20.39 7.03 -3.00
N LEU A 52 -20.71 6.27 -1.95
CA LEU A 52 -19.80 5.28 -1.37
C LEU A 52 -20.07 3.91 -1.96
N VAL A 53 -19.02 3.21 -2.38
CA VAL A 53 -19.08 1.89 -2.98
C VAL A 53 -18.33 0.90 -2.09
N VAL A 54 -18.99 -0.22 -1.77
CA VAL A 54 -18.42 -1.33 -1.02
C VAL A 54 -18.47 -2.58 -1.90
N PRO A 55 -17.39 -2.92 -2.60
CA PRO A 55 -17.30 -4.19 -3.32
C PRO A 55 -17.06 -5.34 -2.34
N ALA A 56 -17.92 -6.35 -2.35
CA ALA A 56 -17.84 -7.52 -1.48
C ALA A 56 -17.96 -8.82 -2.30
N HIS A 57 -17.10 -9.80 -2.03
CA HIS A 57 -17.15 -11.14 -2.61
C HIS A 57 -16.95 -12.18 -1.51
N ASN A 58 -18.03 -12.83 -1.07
CA ASN A 58 -18.02 -13.82 0.02
C ASN A 58 -17.40 -13.25 1.31
N GLU A 59 -17.94 -12.14 1.82
CA GLU A 59 -17.40 -11.40 2.98
C GLU A 59 -18.36 -11.44 4.19
N GLU A 60 -19.14 -12.51 4.36
CA GLU A 60 -20.12 -12.67 5.46
C GLU A 60 -19.53 -12.43 6.85
N LEU A 61 -18.24 -12.77 7.07
CA LEU A 61 -17.57 -12.64 8.36
C LEU A 61 -17.28 -11.17 8.76
N VAL A 62 -17.17 -10.26 7.80
CA VAL A 62 -16.70 -8.89 8.06
C VAL A 62 -17.66 -7.80 7.59
N ILE A 63 -18.56 -8.08 6.65
CA ILE A 63 -19.45 -7.09 6.02
C ILE A 63 -20.36 -6.38 7.03
N SER A 64 -20.76 -7.04 8.11
CA SER A 64 -21.58 -6.46 9.17
C SER A 64 -20.93 -5.22 9.78
N LYS A 65 -19.67 -5.33 10.24
CA LYS A 65 -18.93 -4.26 10.90
C LYS A 65 -18.61 -3.11 9.92
N THR A 66 -18.25 -3.43 8.68
CA THR A 66 -18.01 -2.44 7.64
C THR A 66 -19.27 -1.67 7.31
N THR A 67 -20.41 -2.35 7.15
CA THR A 67 -21.70 -1.70 6.91
C THR A 67 -22.06 -0.76 8.04
N GLN A 68 -21.92 -1.20 9.30
CA GLN A 68 -22.16 -0.36 10.49
C GLN A 68 -21.25 0.88 10.50
N ALA A 69 -19.95 0.71 10.26
CA ALA A 69 -18.99 1.82 10.26
C ALA A 69 -19.33 2.86 9.18
N ILE A 70 -19.75 2.42 7.99
CA ILE A 70 -20.14 3.33 6.90
C ILE A 70 -21.46 4.07 7.22
N LEU A 71 -22.43 3.38 7.84
CA LEU A 71 -23.69 4.00 8.25
C LEU A 71 -23.49 5.01 9.38
N ASN A 72 -22.45 4.85 10.21
CA ASN A 72 -22.10 5.77 11.30
C ASN A 72 -21.18 6.93 10.88
N LEU A 73 -20.85 7.07 9.59
CA LEU A 73 -20.04 8.20 9.13
C LEU A 73 -20.70 9.54 9.47
N ASN A 74 -19.90 10.45 10.04
CA ASN A 74 -20.32 11.81 10.35
C ASN A 74 -20.39 12.66 9.06
N TYR A 75 -21.45 12.42 8.29
CA TYR A 75 -21.73 13.11 7.04
C TYR A 75 -23.26 13.22 6.83
N PRO A 76 -23.80 14.33 6.27
CA PRO A 76 -25.24 14.49 6.09
C PRO A 76 -25.86 13.34 5.28
N ALA A 77 -26.95 12.76 5.80
CA ALA A 77 -27.56 11.57 5.21
C ALA A 77 -28.11 11.82 3.79
N ASP A 78 -28.65 13.01 3.54
CA ASP A 78 -29.14 13.44 2.22
C ASP A 78 -28.04 13.65 1.18
N LYS A 79 -26.79 13.72 1.63
CA LYS A 79 -25.59 13.88 0.78
C LYS A 79 -24.83 12.58 0.55
N LEU A 80 -25.33 11.45 1.09
CA LEU A 80 -24.71 10.13 0.90
C LEU A 80 -25.61 9.24 0.04
N GLN A 81 -25.02 8.60 -0.97
CA GLN A 81 -25.53 7.39 -1.62
C GLN A 81 -24.57 6.26 -1.27
N ILE A 82 -25.08 5.14 -0.77
CA ILE A 82 -24.24 3.99 -0.37
C ILE A 82 -24.66 2.79 -1.22
N LEU A 83 -23.69 2.21 -1.95
CA LEU A 83 -23.86 1.06 -2.82
C LEU A 83 -23.01 -0.09 -2.32
N ILE A 84 -23.64 -1.12 -1.77
CA ILE A 84 -22.96 -2.34 -1.32
C ILE A 84 -23.17 -3.39 -2.42
N TYR A 85 -22.09 -3.79 -3.07
CA TYR A 85 -22.13 -4.80 -4.12
C TYR A 85 -21.74 -6.16 -3.57
N ALA A 86 -22.68 -7.10 -3.59
CA ALA A 86 -22.40 -8.53 -3.37
C ALA A 86 -22.08 -9.15 -4.75
N ASP A 87 -20.79 -9.16 -5.11
CA ASP A 87 -20.30 -9.57 -6.42
C ASP A 87 -19.98 -11.07 -6.43
N ASN A 88 -20.74 -11.84 -7.22
CA ASN A 88 -20.60 -13.31 -7.34
C ASN A 88 -20.57 -14.01 -5.96
N CYS A 89 -21.34 -13.54 -4.99
CA CYS A 89 -21.40 -14.12 -3.65
C CYS A 89 -22.20 -15.43 -3.65
N THR A 90 -21.69 -16.39 -2.88
CA THR A 90 -22.33 -17.69 -2.59
C THR A 90 -22.66 -17.88 -1.11
N ASP A 91 -22.31 -16.89 -0.27
CA ASP A 91 -22.53 -16.84 1.18
C ASP A 91 -23.61 -15.82 1.55
N ASP A 92 -23.83 -15.59 2.85
CA ASP A 92 -24.84 -14.68 3.37
C ASP A 92 -24.44 -13.18 3.33
N THR A 93 -23.41 -12.78 2.59
CA THR A 93 -22.92 -11.38 2.52
C THR A 93 -24.03 -10.36 2.27
N ALA A 94 -24.85 -10.57 1.23
CA ALA A 94 -25.94 -9.63 0.86
C ALA A 94 -27.04 -9.58 1.93
N LYS A 95 -27.40 -10.71 2.49
CA LYS A 95 -28.43 -10.84 3.53
C LYS A 95 -28.01 -10.10 4.81
N ILE A 96 -26.77 -10.33 5.29
CA ILE A 96 -26.22 -9.68 6.47
C ILE A 96 -26.19 -8.16 6.28
N ALA A 97 -25.71 -7.67 5.13
CA ALA A 97 -25.70 -6.24 4.86
C ALA A 97 -27.12 -5.63 4.94
N ARG A 98 -28.13 -6.29 4.37
CA ARG A 98 -29.54 -5.83 4.43
C ARG A 98 -30.09 -5.83 5.86
N GLU A 99 -29.74 -6.80 6.68
CA GLU A 99 -30.16 -6.88 8.08
C GLU A 99 -29.60 -5.73 8.91
N ILE A 100 -28.33 -5.39 8.71
CA ILE A 100 -27.71 -4.23 9.37
C ILE A 100 -28.37 -2.92 8.93
N ILE A 101 -28.63 -2.71 7.64
CA ILE A 101 -29.26 -1.48 7.13
C ILE A 101 -30.64 -1.24 7.74
N LYS A 102 -31.40 -2.29 8.06
CA LYS A 102 -32.70 -2.17 8.72
C LYS A 102 -32.62 -1.49 10.10
N GLN A 103 -31.46 -1.55 10.77
CA GLN A 103 -31.24 -0.93 12.08
C GLN A 103 -30.98 0.59 12.00
N TYR A 104 -30.80 1.13 10.77
CA TYR A 104 -30.49 2.55 10.50
C TYR A 104 -31.57 3.16 9.59
N PRO A 105 -32.81 3.38 10.08
CA PRO A 105 -33.92 3.83 9.25
C PRO A 105 -33.66 5.21 8.60
N GLU A 106 -32.93 6.10 9.27
CA GLU A 106 -32.57 7.44 8.77
C GLU A 106 -31.60 7.42 7.59
N ARG A 107 -30.85 6.34 7.41
CA ARG A 107 -29.91 6.12 6.29
C ARG A 107 -30.47 5.27 5.18
N LYS A 108 -31.50 4.45 5.47
CA LYS A 108 -32.00 3.38 4.60
C LYS A 108 -32.38 3.83 3.20
N ILE A 109 -32.92 5.04 3.04
CA ILE A 109 -33.41 5.57 1.76
C ILE A 109 -32.28 5.69 0.73
N ASN A 110 -31.08 5.94 1.18
CA ASN A 110 -29.92 6.19 0.30
C ASN A 110 -28.94 4.99 0.22
N VAL A 111 -29.34 3.83 0.73
CA VAL A 111 -28.49 2.61 0.76
C VAL A 111 -29.10 1.52 -0.11
N GLN A 112 -28.28 0.96 -0.99
CA GLN A 112 -28.67 -0.15 -1.87
C GLN A 112 -27.69 -1.31 -1.71
N VAL A 113 -28.22 -2.54 -1.53
CA VAL A 113 -27.45 -3.78 -1.65
C VAL A 113 -27.76 -4.42 -2.99
N ILE A 114 -26.76 -4.48 -3.85
CA ILE A 114 -26.85 -4.92 -5.23
C ILE A 114 -26.14 -6.26 -5.35
N GLU A 115 -26.91 -7.30 -5.67
CA GLU A 115 -26.35 -8.60 -6.03
C GLU A 115 -25.94 -8.55 -7.50
N ARG A 116 -24.65 -8.82 -7.75
CA ARG A 116 -24.08 -8.76 -9.09
C ARG A 116 -23.51 -10.11 -9.45
N THR A 117 -23.81 -10.55 -10.67
CA THR A 117 -23.10 -11.66 -11.31
C THR A 117 -22.40 -11.10 -12.54
N GLY A 118 -21.05 -11.05 -12.49
CA GLY A 118 -20.30 -10.40 -13.56
C GLY A 118 -18.81 -10.71 -13.52
N SER A 119 -18.10 -10.27 -14.55
CA SER A 119 -16.66 -10.35 -14.70
C SER A 119 -15.96 -9.06 -14.24
N GLY A 120 -14.63 -9.05 -14.27
CA GLY A 120 -13.81 -7.86 -14.02
C GLY A 120 -13.45 -7.64 -12.54
N GLY A 121 -13.94 -8.49 -11.62
CA GLY A 121 -13.64 -8.39 -10.20
C GLY A 121 -13.99 -7.03 -9.61
N LYS A 122 -13.19 -6.51 -8.68
CA LYS A 122 -13.40 -5.21 -8.02
C LYS A 122 -13.48 -4.05 -9.02
N ALA A 123 -12.63 -4.02 -10.04
CA ALA A 123 -12.67 -2.99 -11.09
C ALA A 123 -14.01 -3.02 -11.85
N GLY A 124 -14.55 -4.21 -12.16
CA GLY A 124 -15.87 -4.38 -12.78
C GLY A 124 -16.99 -3.83 -11.91
N VAL A 125 -16.97 -4.12 -10.59
CA VAL A 125 -17.93 -3.56 -9.62
C VAL A 125 -17.85 -2.04 -9.58
N LEU A 126 -16.64 -1.46 -9.51
CA LEU A 126 -16.45 -0.01 -9.48
C LEU A 126 -16.94 0.67 -10.77
N ASN A 127 -16.74 0.05 -11.93
CA ASN A 127 -17.24 0.56 -13.20
C ASN A 127 -18.77 0.48 -13.29
N ASP A 128 -19.40 -0.57 -12.76
CA ASP A 128 -20.86 -0.66 -12.70
C ASP A 128 -21.46 0.34 -11.70
N ALA A 129 -20.82 0.53 -10.55
CA ALA A 129 -21.20 1.56 -9.60
C ALA A 129 -21.08 2.97 -10.20
N LEU A 130 -20.04 3.22 -11.01
CA LEU A 130 -19.83 4.51 -11.69
C LEU A 130 -20.99 4.90 -12.61
N LYS A 131 -21.68 3.93 -13.22
CA LYS A 131 -22.84 4.17 -14.10
C LYS A 131 -24.04 4.75 -13.34
N ILE A 132 -24.24 4.33 -12.08
CA ILE A 132 -25.39 4.73 -11.24
C ILE A 132 -25.01 5.70 -10.10
N ALA A 133 -23.73 6.06 -10.02
CA ALA A 133 -23.23 7.01 -9.04
C ALA A 133 -23.84 8.41 -9.25
N GLN A 134 -24.47 8.96 -8.21
CA GLN A 134 -25.10 10.28 -8.20
C GLN A 134 -24.26 11.33 -7.48
N GLY A 135 -23.20 10.92 -6.79
CA GLY A 135 -22.32 11.79 -6.05
C GLY A 135 -21.36 12.57 -6.95
N GLU A 136 -21.02 13.79 -6.56
CA GLU A 136 -19.91 14.55 -7.15
C GLU A 136 -18.58 13.82 -6.98
N TYR A 137 -18.49 13.06 -5.89
CA TYR A 137 -17.35 12.18 -5.60
C TYR A 137 -17.82 10.76 -5.39
N LEU A 138 -17.02 9.80 -5.88
CA LEU A 138 -17.17 8.38 -5.63
C LEU A 138 -16.11 7.97 -4.62
N GLY A 139 -16.53 7.41 -3.49
CA GLY A 139 -15.65 6.87 -2.44
C GLY A 139 -15.67 5.35 -2.43
N VAL A 140 -14.56 4.73 -2.05
CA VAL A 140 -14.44 3.28 -2.02
C VAL A 140 -13.94 2.83 -0.66
N TYR A 141 -14.64 1.87 -0.08
CA TYR A 141 -14.23 1.11 1.10
C TYR A 141 -14.33 -0.38 0.80
N ASP A 142 -13.26 -1.12 1.05
CA ASP A 142 -13.29 -2.59 0.94
C ASP A 142 -14.25 -3.21 1.98
N ALA A 143 -14.73 -4.41 1.71
CA ALA A 143 -15.73 -5.08 2.56
C ALA A 143 -15.25 -5.38 4.00
N ASP A 144 -13.94 -5.29 4.26
CA ASP A 144 -13.32 -5.42 5.58
C ASP A 144 -12.83 -4.09 6.15
N ALA A 145 -13.01 -2.98 5.42
CA ALA A 145 -12.57 -1.66 5.84
C ALA A 145 -13.64 -0.98 6.71
N MET A 146 -13.24 -0.62 7.92
CA MET A 146 -14.07 0.11 8.88
C MET A 146 -13.57 1.55 8.98
N PRO A 147 -14.17 2.52 8.26
CA PRO A 147 -13.79 3.92 8.41
C PRO A 147 -14.11 4.43 9.81
N GLU A 148 -13.24 5.33 10.32
CA GLU A 148 -13.59 6.16 11.48
C GLU A 148 -14.71 7.13 11.12
N GLU A 149 -15.51 7.53 12.09
CA GLU A 149 -16.70 8.38 11.87
C GLU A 149 -16.41 9.64 11.03
N ASN A 150 -15.23 10.23 11.18
CA ASN A 150 -14.82 11.44 10.45
C ASN A 150 -13.93 11.18 9.23
N ALA A 151 -13.75 9.92 8.83
CA ALA A 151 -12.86 9.57 7.71
C ALA A 151 -13.29 10.29 6.42
N LEU A 152 -14.57 10.21 6.06
CA LEU A 152 -15.11 10.89 4.87
C LEU A 152 -15.00 12.40 4.95
N TYR A 153 -15.25 13.00 6.12
CA TYR A 153 -15.08 14.43 6.33
C TYR A 153 -13.65 14.88 5.98
N PHE A 154 -12.62 14.16 6.43
CA PHE A 154 -11.23 14.52 6.14
C PHE A 154 -10.86 14.34 4.67
N LEU A 155 -11.40 13.32 3.99
CA LEU A 155 -11.23 13.15 2.55
C LEU A 155 -11.83 14.32 1.77
N ILE A 156 -13.07 14.68 2.08
CA ILE A 156 -13.77 15.81 1.44
C ILE A 156 -13.07 17.14 1.77
N LYS A 157 -12.72 17.38 3.04
CA LYS A 157 -11.98 18.58 3.43
C LYS A 157 -10.71 18.72 2.60
N LYS A 158 -9.98 17.62 2.40
CA LYS A 158 -8.72 17.63 1.67
C LYS A 158 -8.90 17.92 0.19
N ILE A 159 -9.86 17.30 -0.47
CA ILE A 159 -10.07 17.51 -1.91
C ILE A 159 -10.60 18.94 -2.18
N LEU A 160 -11.40 19.51 -1.28
CA LEU A 160 -11.93 20.86 -1.37
C LEU A 160 -10.88 21.97 -1.16
N GLU A 161 -9.67 21.65 -0.67
CA GLU A 161 -8.57 22.62 -0.62
C GLU A 161 -8.17 23.10 -2.04
N ASN A 162 -8.25 22.23 -3.04
CA ASN A 162 -7.98 22.57 -4.44
C ASN A 162 -8.68 21.59 -5.41
N PRO A 163 -10.01 21.70 -5.60
CA PRO A 163 -10.80 20.75 -6.37
C PRO A 163 -10.45 20.73 -7.87
N VAL A 164 -9.80 21.79 -8.36
CA VAL A 164 -9.32 21.84 -9.74
C VAL A 164 -8.17 20.87 -9.95
N ARG A 165 -7.18 20.85 -9.06
CA ARG A 165 -5.98 19.99 -9.16
C ARG A 165 -6.15 18.63 -8.50
N TYR A 166 -6.87 18.57 -7.36
CA TYR A 166 -7.09 17.34 -6.60
C TYR A 166 -8.29 16.60 -7.17
N LYS A 167 -8.03 15.59 -8.02
CA LYS A 167 -9.09 14.75 -8.61
C LYS A 167 -9.41 13.54 -7.74
N ALA A 168 -8.51 13.19 -6.83
CA ALA A 168 -8.74 12.19 -5.80
C ALA A 168 -8.12 12.61 -4.47
N ALA A 169 -8.62 12.04 -3.38
CA ALA A 169 -8.00 12.10 -2.07
C ALA A 169 -8.04 10.72 -1.42
N PHE A 170 -6.98 10.36 -0.70
CA PHE A 170 -6.88 9.09 0.00
C PHE A 170 -6.49 9.28 1.45
N GLY A 171 -6.98 8.40 2.30
CA GLY A 171 -6.69 8.33 3.71
C GLY A 171 -5.65 7.27 4.06
N ARG A 172 -5.63 6.89 5.32
CA ARG A 172 -4.74 5.89 5.89
C ARG A 172 -5.52 4.66 6.34
N ASN A 173 -4.88 3.52 6.26
CA ASN A 173 -5.41 2.25 6.77
C ASN A 173 -4.68 1.88 8.04
N LYS A 174 -5.39 1.32 9.00
CA LYS A 174 -4.87 0.79 10.26
C LYS A 174 -5.16 -0.70 10.33
N THR A 175 -4.24 -1.45 10.90
CA THR A 175 -4.42 -2.89 11.12
C THR A 175 -5.31 -3.11 12.33
N ARG A 176 -6.48 -3.75 12.15
CA ARG A 176 -7.42 -4.06 13.23
C ARG A 176 -6.89 -5.13 14.17
N ASN A 177 -6.34 -6.19 13.61
CA ASN A 177 -5.76 -7.33 14.33
C ASN A 177 -4.23 -7.23 14.53
N ALA A 178 -3.70 -6.00 14.73
CA ALA A 178 -2.27 -5.72 14.81
C ALA A 178 -1.51 -6.50 15.90
N ARG A 179 -2.20 -6.97 16.95
CA ARG A 179 -1.58 -7.65 18.10
C ARG A 179 -1.80 -9.15 18.13
N GLN A 180 -2.43 -9.72 17.10
CA GLN A 180 -2.87 -11.12 17.10
C GLN A 180 -1.67 -12.10 17.13
N ASN A 181 -0.64 -11.86 16.33
CA ASN A 181 0.55 -12.70 16.30
C ASN A 181 1.78 -11.91 15.76
N PHE A 182 2.93 -12.57 15.65
CA PHE A 182 4.16 -11.95 15.14
C PHE A 182 3.98 -11.40 13.72
N LEU A 183 3.33 -12.15 12.82
CA LEU A 183 3.11 -11.73 11.44
C LEU A 183 2.27 -10.45 11.37
N THR A 184 1.15 -10.39 12.08
CA THR A 184 0.26 -9.20 12.09
C THR A 184 0.94 -7.98 12.74
N LYS A 185 1.81 -8.18 13.75
CA LYS A 185 2.65 -7.10 14.30
C LYS A 185 3.62 -6.54 13.24
N CYS A 186 4.28 -7.41 12.46
CA CYS A 186 5.18 -6.99 11.39
C CYS A 186 4.42 -6.28 10.26
N ILE A 187 3.25 -6.79 9.83
CA ILE A 187 2.40 -6.15 8.83
C ILE A 187 1.96 -4.77 9.31
N ASN A 188 1.57 -4.63 10.58
CA ASN A 188 1.21 -3.32 11.14
C ASN A 188 2.39 -2.34 11.08
N GLN A 189 3.62 -2.77 11.41
CA GLN A 189 4.80 -1.90 11.26
C GLN A 189 5.03 -1.48 9.81
N GLU A 190 4.93 -2.41 8.86
CA GLU A 190 5.05 -2.12 7.43
C GLU A 190 4.01 -1.08 6.99
N ILE A 191 2.73 -1.26 7.34
CA ILE A 191 1.64 -0.35 6.99
C ILE A 191 1.88 1.04 7.58
N VAL A 192 2.26 1.12 8.86
CA VAL A 192 2.53 2.41 9.52
C VAL A 192 3.73 3.11 8.88
N VAL A 193 4.82 2.39 8.58
CA VAL A 193 5.99 2.96 7.87
C VAL A 193 5.60 3.44 6.48
N THR A 194 4.90 2.64 5.70
CA THR A 194 4.46 3.03 4.35
C THR A 194 3.64 4.31 4.39
N GLN A 195 2.72 4.43 5.33
CA GLN A 195 1.81 5.58 5.38
C GLN A 195 2.42 6.81 6.04
N ARG A 196 3.18 6.64 7.14
CA ARG A 196 3.77 7.75 7.90
C ARG A 196 5.07 8.25 7.30
N ILE A 197 5.84 7.41 6.62
CA ILE A 197 7.12 7.78 6.03
C ILE A 197 7.00 7.92 4.52
N GLN A 198 6.63 6.84 3.80
CA GLN A 198 6.67 6.87 2.34
C GLN A 198 5.60 7.78 1.75
N HIS A 199 4.30 7.60 2.08
CA HIS A 199 3.23 8.43 1.53
C HIS A 199 3.38 9.90 1.97
N CYS A 200 3.67 10.16 3.24
CA CYS A 200 3.85 11.52 3.73
C CYS A 200 5.09 12.19 3.11
N GLY A 201 6.20 11.47 3.01
CA GLY A 201 7.46 11.98 2.45
C GLY A 201 7.34 12.32 0.97
N ILE A 202 6.84 11.39 0.18
CA ILE A 202 6.66 11.57 -1.27
C ILE A 202 5.61 12.66 -1.56
N TRP A 203 4.51 12.68 -0.81
CA TRP A 203 3.53 13.77 -0.91
C TRP A 203 4.12 15.13 -0.56
N GLN A 204 4.92 15.22 0.49
CA GLN A 204 5.53 16.48 0.90
C GLN A 204 6.45 17.05 -0.17
N LEU A 205 7.33 16.21 -0.74
CA LEU A 205 8.36 16.65 -1.70
C LEU A 205 7.82 16.83 -3.12
N PHE A 206 7.03 15.87 -3.61
CA PHE A 206 6.70 15.76 -5.04
C PHE A 206 5.21 15.93 -5.35
N LYS A 207 4.35 15.97 -4.31
CA LYS A 207 2.89 15.96 -4.47
C LYS A 207 2.42 14.74 -5.27
N ILE A 208 3.04 13.61 -5.03
CA ILE A 208 2.66 12.31 -5.57
C ILE A 208 1.86 11.59 -4.49
N GLY A 209 0.62 11.23 -4.78
CA GLY A 209 -0.25 10.42 -3.95
C GLY A 209 -0.58 9.11 -4.65
N ARG A 210 -0.84 8.07 -3.87
CA ARG A 210 -1.17 6.72 -4.33
C ARG A 210 -2.45 6.27 -3.67
N ILE A 211 -3.42 5.84 -4.45
CA ILE A 211 -4.66 5.27 -3.93
C ILE A 211 -4.36 3.89 -3.35
N PRO A 212 -4.70 3.62 -2.08
CA PRO A 212 -4.33 2.37 -1.40
C PRO A 212 -5.42 1.28 -1.50
N GLY A 213 -6.26 1.31 -2.53
CA GLY A 213 -7.35 0.36 -2.76
C GLY A 213 -8.61 0.61 -1.93
N THR A 214 -8.52 1.21 -0.77
CA THR A 214 -9.64 1.53 0.14
C THR A 214 -9.45 2.89 0.79
N ASN A 215 -10.48 3.43 1.46
CA ASN A 215 -10.45 4.75 2.13
C ASN A 215 -9.98 5.88 1.22
N PHE A 216 -10.61 6.02 0.07
CA PHE A 216 -10.34 7.11 -0.86
C PHE A 216 -11.63 7.62 -1.51
N ILE A 217 -11.56 8.84 -2.04
CA ILE A 217 -12.58 9.43 -2.90
C ILE A 217 -11.95 9.94 -4.19
N ILE A 218 -12.74 9.94 -5.25
CA ILE A 218 -12.34 10.43 -6.57
C ILE A 218 -13.49 11.20 -7.20
N ASN A 219 -13.19 12.26 -7.96
CA ASN A 219 -14.23 13.01 -8.65
C ASN A 219 -14.92 12.14 -9.70
N THR A 220 -16.24 12.01 -9.62
CA THR A 220 -17.04 11.06 -10.41
C THR A 220 -16.95 11.36 -11.91
N ASP A 221 -17.12 12.62 -12.30
CA ASP A 221 -17.09 12.99 -13.72
C ASP A 221 -15.70 12.88 -14.31
N TYR A 222 -14.68 13.17 -13.49
CA TYR A 222 -13.30 12.96 -13.92
C TYR A 222 -12.99 11.48 -14.17
N VAL A 223 -13.41 10.56 -13.28
CA VAL A 223 -13.25 9.12 -13.51
C VAL A 223 -13.97 8.67 -14.76
N ARG A 224 -15.17 9.17 -15.01
CA ARG A 224 -15.89 8.89 -16.27
C ARG A 224 -15.10 9.36 -17.48
N SER A 225 -14.49 10.55 -17.42
CA SER A 225 -13.73 11.14 -18.53
C SER A 225 -12.44 10.37 -18.87
N ILE A 226 -11.83 9.69 -17.90
CA ILE A 226 -10.61 8.87 -18.11
C ILE A 226 -10.91 7.40 -18.37
N GLY A 227 -12.19 7.03 -18.57
CA GLY A 227 -12.63 5.70 -18.93
C GLY A 227 -12.73 4.70 -17.78
N GLY A 228 -12.79 5.17 -16.52
CA GLY A 228 -12.96 4.32 -15.34
C GLY A 228 -11.75 3.45 -15.03
N TRP A 229 -12.00 2.35 -14.32
CA TRP A 229 -11.00 1.35 -13.94
C TRP A 229 -10.78 0.32 -15.04
N ARG A 230 -9.54 -0.17 -15.19
CA ARG A 230 -9.23 -1.24 -16.14
C ARG A 230 -9.77 -2.57 -15.60
N ASN A 231 -10.72 -3.17 -16.32
CA ASN A 231 -11.28 -4.47 -15.96
C ASN A 231 -10.19 -5.54 -15.88
N GLY A 232 -10.24 -6.38 -14.85
CA GLY A 232 -9.29 -7.46 -14.64
C GLY A 232 -7.89 -7.02 -14.14
N ALA A 233 -7.66 -5.72 -13.87
CA ALA A 233 -6.41 -5.29 -13.24
C ALA A 233 -6.26 -5.92 -11.86
N LEU A 234 -5.08 -6.49 -11.56
CA LEU A 234 -4.77 -7.06 -10.25
C LEU A 234 -4.60 -6.00 -9.15
N THR A 235 -4.18 -4.79 -9.56
CA THR A 235 -4.02 -3.59 -8.72
C THR A 235 -4.69 -2.41 -9.43
N GLU A 236 -6.01 -2.40 -9.40
CA GLU A 236 -6.84 -1.37 -10.03
C GLU A 236 -6.59 0.03 -9.45
N ASP A 237 -6.19 0.09 -8.20
CA ASP A 237 -5.82 1.28 -7.45
C ASP A 237 -4.50 1.91 -7.92
N THR A 238 -3.50 1.08 -8.18
CA THR A 238 -2.22 1.53 -8.75
C THR A 238 -2.44 2.01 -10.20
N ASP A 239 -3.16 1.25 -11.01
CA ASP A 239 -3.46 1.60 -12.41
C ASP A 239 -4.19 2.95 -12.51
N ILE A 240 -5.25 3.16 -11.73
CA ILE A 240 -5.99 4.44 -11.72
C ILE A 240 -5.12 5.59 -11.20
N SER A 241 -4.22 5.33 -10.24
CA SER A 241 -3.27 6.34 -9.74
C SER A 241 -2.35 6.84 -10.84
N PHE A 242 -1.81 5.94 -11.67
CA PHE A 242 -0.98 6.32 -12.83
C PHE A 242 -1.78 7.09 -13.87
N LYS A 243 -3.04 6.71 -14.18
CA LYS A 243 -3.91 7.47 -15.08
C LYS A 243 -4.16 8.90 -14.60
N ILE A 244 -4.44 9.08 -13.29
CA ILE A 244 -4.66 10.40 -12.69
C ILE A 244 -3.39 11.27 -12.80
N MET A 245 -2.23 10.71 -12.46
CA MET A 245 -0.97 11.45 -12.58
C MET A 245 -0.61 11.76 -14.04
N GLY A 246 -0.91 10.84 -14.95
CA GLY A 246 -0.68 11.02 -16.40
C GLY A 246 -1.43 12.20 -16.97
N SER A 247 -2.66 12.47 -16.51
CA SER A 247 -3.42 13.65 -16.91
C SER A 247 -2.94 14.98 -16.31
N GLY A 248 -1.90 14.95 -15.44
CA GLY A 248 -1.39 16.13 -14.73
C GLY A 248 -2.16 16.47 -13.45
N SER A 249 -3.21 15.70 -13.13
CA SER A 249 -4.00 15.84 -11.90
C SER A 249 -3.27 15.27 -10.69
N LEU A 250 -3.74 15.59 -9.48
CA LEU A 250 -3.13 15.16 -8.23
C LEU A 250 -4.07 14.29 -7.41
N ILE A 251 -3.49 13.35 -6.68
CA ILE A 251 -4.13 12.51 -5.66
C ILE A 251 -3.67 13.04 -4.31
N ALA A 252 -4.57 13.68 -3.55
CA ALA A 252 -4.22 14.39 -2.33
C ALA A 252 -4.19 13.45 -1.11
N LEU A 253 -3.21 13.61 -0.24
CA LEU A 253 -3.11 12.85 1.02
C LEU A 253 -3.95 13.52 2.12
N ALA A 254 -5.01 12.85 2.56
CA ALA A 254 -5.83 13.20 3.71
C ALA A 254 -5.36 12.41 4.95
N TYR A 255 -4.22 12.76 5.53
CA TYR A 255 -3.53 11.99 6.57
C TYR A 255 -4.32 11.78 7.88
N ASN A 256 -5.41 12.51 8.08
CA ASN A 256 -6.33 12.37 9.23
C ASN A 256 -7.54 11.47 8.93
N SER A 257 -7.75 11.08 7.67
CA SER A 257 -8.76 10.10 7.32
C SER A 257 -8.23 8.70 7.59
N GLU A 258 -8.90 7.94 8.45
CA GLU A 258 -8.45 6.63 8.90
C GLU A 258 -9.53 5.58 8.71
N ALA A 259 -9.13 4.38 8.31
CA ALA A 259 -9.99 3.21 8.25
C ALA A 259 -9.24 1.99 8.80
N PHE A 260 -9.93 1.11 9.53
CA PHE A 260 -9.36 -0.13 10.02
C PHE A 260 -9.62 -1.25 9.03
N GLN A 261 -8.65 -2.11 8.80
CA GLN A 261 -8.78 -3.31 7.97
C GLN A 261 -8.16 -4.52 8.65
N GLN A 262 -8.60 -5.71 8.26
CA GLN A 262 -8.07 -6.96 8.80
C GLN A 262 -6.92 -7.47 7.94
N GLU A 263 -5.77 -7.75 8.57
CA GLU A 263 -4.59 -8.27 7.90
C GLU A 263 -4.50 -9.81 8.02
N PRO A 264 -3.80 -10.49 7.10
CA PRO A 264 -3.62 -11.93 7.16
C PRO A 264 -2.94 -12.39 8.44
N GLU A 265 -3.50 -13.43 9.08
CA GLU A 265 -2.93 -14.02 10.30
C GLU A 265 -2.06 -15.25 10.00
N ARG A 266 -2.15 -15.80 8.79
CA ARG A 266 -1.40 -16.96 8.36
C ARG A 266 -0.42 -16.60 7.26
N LEU A 267 0.77 -17.18 7.33
CA LEU A 267 1.84 -16.93 6.35
C LEU A 267 1.40 -17.27 4.91
N LYS A 268 0.59 -18.31 4.73
CA LYS A 268 0.06 -18.71 3.42
C LYS A 268 -0.83 -17.61 2.82
N ASP A 269 -1.75 -17.04 3.63
CA ASP A 269 -2.68 -16.02 3.17
C ASP A 269 -1.94 -14.70 2.87
N TYR A 270 -0.97 -14.35 3.72
CA TYR A 270 -0.03 -13.25 3.49
C TYR A 270 0.72 -13.42 2.17
N TYR A 271 1.31 -14.60 1.94
CA TYR A 271 2.10 -14.87 0.74
C TYR A 271 1.28 -14.66 -0.54
N PHE A 272 0.07 -15.21 -0.64
CA PHE A 272 -0.79 -15.05 -1.82
C PHE A 272 -1.30 -13.62 -1.99
N GLN A 273 -1.61 -12.92 -0.90
CA GLN A 273 -1.99 -11.50 -0.95
C GLN A 273 -0.83 -10.65 -1.51
N ARG A 274 0.38 -10.82 -0.97
CA ARG A 274 1.57 -10.06 -1.41
C ARG A 274 2.00 -10.44 -2.83
N LEU A 275 1.89 -11.71 -3.20
CA LEU A 275 2.17 -12.16 -4.57
C LEU A 275 1.24 -11.48 -5.58
N ARG A 276 -0.05 -11.39 -5.28
CA ARG A 276 -1.03 -10.68 -6.11
C ARG A 276 -0.67 -9.20 -6.26
N TRP A 277 -0.35 -8.52 -5.14
CA TRP A 277 0.05 -7.11 -5.17
C TRP A 277 1.34 -6.89 -5.96
N ALA A 278 2.33 -7.74 -5.75
CA ALA A 278 3.60 -7.65 -6.48
C ALA A 278 3.40 -7.84 -7.98
N LYS A 279 2.66 -8.88 -8.41
CA LYS A 279 2.35 -9.10 -9.83
C LYS A 279 1.67 -7.90 -10.46
N GLY A 280 0.62 -7.36 -9.82
CA GLY A 280 -0.10 -6.19 -10.33
C GLY A 280 0.80 -4.95 -10.44
N ASN A 281 1.65 -4.70 -9.44
CA ASN A 281 2.60 -3.58 -9.47
C ASN A 281 3.66 -3.76 -10.55
N TYR A 282 4.18 -4.98 -10.78
CA TYR A 282 5.09 -5.26 -11.89
C TYR A 282 4.42 -5.00 -13.24
N GLU A 283 3.18 -5.44 -13.44
CA GLU A 283 2.43 -5.14 -14.67
C GLU A 283 2.28 -3.64 -14.90
N VAL A 284 1.92 -2.87 -13.87
CA VAL A 284 1.78 -1.42 -13.98
C VAL A 284 3.13 -0.77 -14.33
N VAL A 285 4.23 -1.17 -13.69
CA VAL A 285 5.58 -0.65 -14.01
C VAL A 285 5.94 -0.94 -15.46
N ILE A 286 5.78 -2.17 -15.90
CA ILE A 286 6.15 -2.57 -17.27
C ILE A 286 5.27 -1.84 -18.31
N ASN A 287 3.97 -1.67 -18.04
CA ASN A 287 3.06 -0.97 -18.94
C ASN A 287 3.34 0.54 -19.02
N ASN A 288 3.89 1.13 -17.96
CA ASN A 288 4.24 2.56 -17.91
C ASN A 288 5.73 2.83 -18.20
N PHE A 289 6.55 1.80 -18.44
CA PHE A 289 8.00 1.96 -18.63
C PHE A 289 8.33 2.86 -19.81
N CYS A 290 7.60 2.74 -20.92
CA CYS A 290 7.81 3.59 -22.10
C CYS A 290 7.56 5.08 -21.84
N HIS A 291 6.75 5.43 -20.83
CA HIS A 291 6.51 6.81 -20.43
C HIS A 291 7.74 7.51 -19.84
N LEU A 292 8.81 6.78 -19.50
CA LEU A 292 10.10 7.39 -19.11
C LEU A 292 10.73 8.18 -20.27
N PHE A 293 10.49 7.76 -21.50
CA PHE A 293 11.16 8.27 -22.71
C PHE A 293 10.27 9.18 -23.57
N ASP A 294 8.99 9.33 -23.24
CA ASP A 294 8.05 10.18 -23.97
C ASP A 294 7.81 11.54 -23.30
N LYS A 295 6.84 12.32 -23.78
CA LYS A 295 6.43 13.62 -23.21
C LYS A 295 5.47 13.51 -22.03
N SER A 296 5.40 12.36 -21.38
CA SER A 296 4.53 12.14 -20.21
C SER A 296 4.85 13.05 -19.04
N ASN A 297 3.89 13.21 -18.17
CA ASN A 297 4.03 14.01 -16.95
C ASN A 297 5.21 13.52 -16.10
N TRP A 298 6.05 14.45 -15.63
CA TRP A 298 7.24 14.14 -14.84
C TRP A 298 6.94 13.33 -13.56
N ARG A 299 5.71 13.44 -13.01
CA ARG A 299 5.29 12.64 -11.85
C ARG A 299 5.12 11.17 -12.19
N VAL A 300 4.58 10.86 -13.36
CA VAL A 300 4.51 9.47 -13.85
C VAL A 300 5.91 8.90 -14.03
N LYS A 301 6.83 9.69 -14.60
CA LYS A 301 8.24 9.28 -14.76
C LYS A 301 8.88 9.00 -13.40
N LEU A 302 8.77 9.94 -12.47
CA LEU A 302 9.33 9.78 -11.13
C LEU A 302 8.70 8.58 -10.39
N GLU A 303 7.39 8.39 -10.53
CA GLU A 303 6.70 7.26 -9.93
C GLU A 303 7.12 5.93 -10.56
N THR A 304 7.26 5.85 -11.87
CA THR A 304 7.78 4.67 -12.57
C THR A 304 9.20 4.34 -12.12
N VAL A 305 10.07 5.34 -11.99
CA VAL A 305 11.42 5.16 -11.44
C VAL A 305 11.36 4.68 -9.99
N TYR A 306 10.54 5.31 -9.15
CA TYR A 306 10.38 4.90 -7.75
C TYR A 306 9.93 3.44 -7.60
N TYR A 307 8.90 3.03 -8.35
CA TYR A 307 8.42 1.64 -8.34
C TYR A 307 9.48 0.68 -8.89
N SER A 308 10.15 1.05 -9.98
CA SER A 308 11.26 0.24 -10.52
C SER A 308 12.37 0.05 -9.50
N CYS A 309 12.75 1.13 -8.81
CA CYS A 309 13.76 1.06 -7.74
C CYS A 309 13.27 0.20 -6.57
N THR A 310 12.02 0.35 -6.13
CA THR A 310 11.47 -0.40 -5.00
C THR A 310 11.35 -1.90 -5.32
N PHE A 311 10.86 -2.26 -6.49
CA PHE A 311 10.58 -3.66 -6.81
C PHE A 311 11.78 -4.41 -7.41
N PHE A 312 12.71 -3.73 -8.07
CA PHE A 312 13.87 -4.40 -8.67
C PHE A 312 15.17 -4.12 -7.91
N TRP A 313 15.56 -2.84 -7.78
CA TRP A 313 16.86 -2.48 -7.22
C TRP A 313 16.94 -2.69 -5.70
N PHE A 314 15.88 -2.38 -4.96
CA PHE A 314 15.84 -2.59 -3.52
C PHE A 314 15.90 -4.08 -3.17
N ASN A 315 15.14 -4.94 -3.88
CA ASN A 315 15.21 -6.38 -3.70
C ASN A 315 16.59 -6.93 -4.05
N LEU A 316 17.17 -6.47 -5.15
CA LEU A 316 18.53 -6.85 -5.53
C LEU A 316 19.55 -6.42 -4.46
N ALA A 317 19.42 -5.20 -3.92
CA ALA A 317 20.27 -4.70 -2.85
C ALA A 317 20.20 -5.57 -1.59
N ILE A 318 18.99 -5.98 -1.17
CA ILE A 318 18.81 -6.85 0.00
C ILE A 318 19.45 -8.21 -0.28
N VAL A 319 19.14 -8.87 -1.40
CA VAL A 319 19.70 -10.20 -1.72
C VAL A 319 21.22 -10.18 -1.73
N LEU A 320 21.82 -9.21 -2.41
CA LEU A 320 23.28 -9.11 -2.51
C LEU A 320 23.92 -8.75 -1.17
N SER A 321 23.32 -7.82 -0.43
CA SER A 321 23.77 -7.40 0.89
C SER A 321 23.73 -8.54 1.89
N ASP A 322 22.62 -9.28 1.95
CA ASP A 322 22.45 -10.41 2.85
C ASP A 322 23.40 -11.57 2.47
N LEU A 323 23.55 -11.86 1.18
CA LEU A 323 24.52 -12.86 0.71
C LEU A 323 25.94 -12.55 1.21
N ILE A 324 26.35 -11.29 1.10
CA ILE A 324 27.66 -10.82 1.58
C ILE A 324 27.73 -10.94 3.11
N PHE A 325 26.73 -10.46 3.83
CA PHE A 325 26.70 -10.48 5.27
C PHE A 325 26.78 -11.89 5.83
N PHE A 326 25.89 -12.79 5.38
CA PHE A 326 25.85 -14.16 5.87
C PHE A 326 27.08 -14.95 5.46
N SER A 327 27.62 -14.76 4.26
CA SER A 327 28.86 -15.43 3.84
C SER A 327 30.05 -15.02 4.70
N ASN A 328 30.16 -13.74 5.06
CA ASN A 328 31.23 -13.28 5.95
C ASN A 328 31.01 -13.72 7.40
N LEU A 329 29.77 -13.79 7.88
CA LEU A 329 29.45 -14.33 9.20
C LEU A 329 29.81 -15.80 9.31
N ILE A 330 29.44 -16.60 8.31
CA ILE A 330 29.81 -18.03 8.23
C ILE A 330 31.34 -18.16 8.18
N ALA A 331 32.02 -17.36 7.37
CA ALA A 331 33.46 -17.35 7.29
C ALA A 331 34.14 -17.04 8.62
N LEU A 332 33.60 -16.06 9.37
CA LEU A 332 34.08 -15.74 10.70
C LEU A 332 33.90 -16.92 11.66
N ILE A 333 32.74 -17.54 11.71
CA ILE A 333 32.45 -18.68 12.58
C ILE A 333 33.38 -19.86 12.25
N VAL A 334 33.54 -20.17 10.97
CA VAL A 334 34.43 -21.26 10.51
C VAL A 334 35.89 -20.95 10.83
N HIS A 335 36.33 -19.69 10.64
CA HIS A 335 37.70 -19.27 10.97
C HIS A 335 38.00 -19.36 12.47
N LEU A 336 37.01 -19.06 13.33
CA LEU A 336 37.15 -19.24 14.78
C LEU A 336 37.26 -20.73 15.16
N TRP A 337 36.65 -21.63 14.40
CA TRP A 337 36.74 -23.07 14.64
C TRP A 337 38.00 -23.70 14.00
N ASN A 338 38.27 -23.34 12.74
CA ASN A 338 39.44 -23.84 11.99
C ASN A 338 40.00 -22.74 11.07
N PRO A 339 41.08 -22.07 11.47
CA PRO A 339 41.70 -20.96 10.70
C PRO A 339 42.21 -21.35 9.30
N ALA A 340 42.39 -22.66 9.02
CA ALA A 340 42.88 -23.14 7.72
C ALA A 340 41.79 -23.20 6.63
N VAL A 341 40.50 -23.13 7.01
CA VAL A 341 39.38 -23.19 6.08
C VAL A 341 39.13 -21.84 5.45
N VAL A 342 39.19 -21.76 4.13
CA VAL A 342 38.87 -20.59 3.33
C VAL A 342 37.50 -20.77 2.65
N ILE A 343 36.55 -19.89 2.90
CA ILE A 343 35.25 -19.92 2.27
C ILE A 343 35.26 -19.06 0.99
N PRO A 344 34.89 -19.61 -0.17
CA PRO A 344 35.11 -18.97 -1.48
C PRO A 344 34.25 -17.71 -1.74
N PHE A 345 33.19 -17.48 -1.00
CA PHE A 345 32.28 -16.34 -1.20
C PHE A 345 32.59 -15.11 -0.33
N THR A 346 33.63 -15.14 0.48
CA THR A 346 34.05 -13.98 1.25
C THR A 346 34.64 -12.92 0.34
N ILE A 347 34.53 -11.64 0.77
CA ILE A 347 35.22 -10.53 0.13
C ILE A 347 36.74 -10.84 0.23
N SER A 348 37.39 -10.81 -0.93
CA SER A 348 38.84 -11.08 -0.98
C SER A 348 39.62 -10.23 0.01
N ARG A 349 40.54 -10.82 0.77
CA ARG A 349 41.48 -10.11 1.64
C ARG A 349 42.29 -9.00 0.91
N SER A 350 42.33 -9.07 -0.42
CA SER A 350 43.01 -8.08 -1.26
C SER A 350 42.29 -6.71 -1.31
N ASN A 351 41.03 -6.62 -0.88
CA ASN A 351 40.27 -5.36 -0.94
C ASN A 351 39.55 -5.06 0.39
N ILE A 352 40.33 -4.87 1.46
CA ILE A 352 39.85 -4.58 2.83
C ILE A 352 38.97 -3.32 2.84
N LEU A 353 39.34 -2.28 2.09
CA LEU A 353 38.59 -1.03 2.01
C LEU A 353 37.17 -1.26 1.48
N LEU A 354 37.02 -2.04 0.42
CA LEU A 354 35.70 -2.35 -0.13
C LEU A 354 34.84 -3.16 0.86
N ALA A 355 35.45 -4.12 1.59
CA ALA A 355 34.77 -4.85 2.64
C ALA A 355 34.24 -3.92 3.74
N GLN A 356 35.04 -2.97 4.15
CA GLN A 356 34.65 -1.98 5.16
C GLN A 356 33.52 -1.07 4.65
N ILE A 357 33.58 -0.61 3.41
CA ILE A 357 32.51 0.19 2.79
C ILE A 357 31.20 -0.60 2.73
N LEU A 358 31.23 -1.86 2.31
CA LEU A 358 30.05 -2.71 2.24
C LEU A 358 29.44 -2.96 3.62
N LEU A 359 30.26 -3.25 4.63
CA LEU A 359 29.81 -3.42 6.01
C LEU A 359 29.20 -2.13 6.56
N PHE A 360 29.88 -0.99 6.35
CA PHE A 360 29.36 0.31 6.79
C PHE A 360 28.00 0.63 6.13
N ASN A 361 27.88 0.44 4.82
CA ASN A 361 26.62 0.66 4.11
C ASN A 361 25.52 -0.27 4.62
N TRP A 362 25.82 -1.54 4.90
CA TRP A 362 24.86 -2.47 5.49
C TRP A 362 24.37 -2.00 6.87
N LEU A 363 25.29 -1.62 7.75
CA LEU A 363 24.93 -1.05 9.04
C LEU A 363 24.07 0.21 8.92
N LEU A 364 24.38 1.07 7.95
CA LEU A 364 23.61 2.27 7.68
C LEU A 364 22.18 1.94 7.17
N MET A 365 22.02 0.91 6.33
CA MET A 365 20.69 0.45 5.90
C MET A 365 19.85 -0.04 7.09
N VAL A 366 20.43 -0.86 7.97
CA VAL A 366 19.74 -1.35 9.18
C VAL A 366 19.38 -0.19 10.10
N LEU A 367 20.29 0.76 10.31
CA LEU A 367 20.04 1.95 11.11
C LEU A 367 18.89 2.80 10.54
N LEU A 368 18.89 3.04 9.23
CA LEU A 368 17.82 3.79 8.57
C LEU A 368 16.48 3.05 8.65
N TYR A 369 16.48 1.74 8.53
CA TYR A 369 15.28 0.93 8.70
C TYR A 369 14.69 1.10 10.11
N ILE A 370 15.51 0.96 11.15
CA ILE A 370 15.09 1.15 12.54
C ILE A 370 14.61 2.60 12.77
N LEU A 371 15.32 3.58 12.22
CA LEU A 371 14.96 5.00 12.34
C LEU A 371 13.61 5.31 11.69
N GLN A 372 13.35 4.76 10.51
CA GLN A 372 12.05 4.91 9.83
C GLN A 372 10.92 4.31 10.66
N ILE A 373 11.11 3.13 11.23
CA ILE A 373 10.11 2.50 12.10
C ILE A 373 9.91 3.34 13.37
N ASN A 374 10.99 3.79 14.01
CA ASN A 374 10.89 4.63 15.20
C ASN A 374 10.09 5.92 14.92
N LEU A 375 10.43 6.64 13.85
CA LEU A 375 9.71 7.86 13.46
C LEU A 375 8.25 7.56 13.11
N ALA A 376 7.98 6.47 12.39
CA ALA A 376 6.63 6.06 12.03
C ALA A 376 5.78 5.74 13.26
N MET A 377 6.32 4.95 14.21
CA MET A 377 5.63 4.59 15.44
C MET A 377 5.43 5.81 16.36
N THR A 378 6.43 6.68 16.48
CA THR A 378 6.34 7.91 17.26
C THR A 378 5.26 8.84 16.70
N THR A 379 5.21 9.02 15.38
CA THR A 379 4.18 9.87 14.73
C THR A 379 2.79 9.25 14.73
N GLN A 380 2.68 7.91 14.87
CA GLN A 380 1.40 7.20 14.95
C GLN A 380 0.86 7.11 16.37
N TYR A 381 1.72 6.78 17.36
CA TYR A 381 1.31 6.42 18.72
C TYR A 381 1.87 7.36 19.79
N GLY A 382 2.57 8.42 19.40
CA GLY A 382 3.20 9.39 20.29
C GLY A 382 4.61 8.98 20.77
N ARG A 383 4.90 7.70 20.86
CA ARG A 383 6.24 7.16 21.16
C ARG A 383 6.40 5.76 20.55
N ALA A 384 7.62 5.39 20.22
CA ALA A 384 7.98 3.99 19.98
C ALA A 384 8.24 3.29 21.33
N THR A 385 7.81 2.05 21.45
CA THR A 385 8.09 1.20 22.62
C THR A 385 9.30 0.30 22.35
N ASP A 386 9.94 -0.19 23.41
CA ASP A 386 11.06 -1.14 23.28
C ASP A 386 10.65 -2.40 22.53
N GLU A 387 9.43 -2.91 22.76
CA GLU A 387 8.87 -4.04 21.99
C GLU A 387 8.84 -3.75 20.49
N GLN A 388 8.45 -2.55 20.07
CA GLN A 388 8.40 -2.17 18.66
C GLN A 388 9.79 -2.04 18.05
N ILE A 389 10.79 -1.60 18.79
CA ILE A 389 12.18 -1.51 18.34
C ILE A 389 12.77 -2.92 18.18
N TRP A 390 12.57 -3.81 19.16
CA TRP A 390 13.01 -5.21 19.05
C TRP A 390 12.28 -5.94 17.93
N LEU A 391 11.00 -5.69 17.75
CA LEU A 391 10.23 -6.23 16.63
C LEU A 391 10.80 -5.74 15.29
N ALA A 392 11.21 -4.48 15.19
CA ALA A 392 11.83 -3.94 13.99
C ALA A 392 13.12 -4.69 13.63
N LEU A 393 13.98 -4.92 14.63
CA LEU A 393 15.22 -5.68 14.42
C LEU A 393 14.92 -7.13 14.02
N ALA A 394 14.00 -7.80 14.71
CA ALA A 394 13.60 -9.16 14.38
C ALA A 394 12.95 -9.25 12.98
N SER A 395 12.11 -8.28 12.60
CA SER A 395 11.44 -8.26 11.30
C SER A 395 12.41 -8.04 10.14
N TYR A 396 13.50 -7.33 10.35
CA TYR A 396 14.54 -7.15 9.33
C TYR A 396 15.12 -8.50 8.88
N PHE A 397 15.43 -9.40 9.82
CA PHE A 397 16.03 -10.71 9.54
C PHE A 397 15.02 -11.82 9.21
N THR A 398 13.73 -11.57 9.37
CA THR A 398 12.69 -12.59 9.18
C THR A 398 11.63 -12.15 8.18
N TYR A 399 10.76 -11.23 8.58
CA TYR A 399 9.61 -10.78 7.81
C TYR A 399 10.00 -10.12 6.49
N SER A 400 11.03 -9.25 6.50
CA SER A 400 11.48 -8.56 5.28
C SER A 400 12.01 -9.53 4.22
N GLN A 401 12.55 -10.68 4.64
CA GLN A 401 13.05 -11.71 3.73
C GLN A 401 11.92 -12.40 2.94
N LEU A 402 10.71 -12.46 3.51
CA LEU A 402 9.54 -13.01 2.80
C LEU A 402 9.21 -12.22 1.53
N PHE A 403 9.46 -10.91 1.56
CA PHE A 403 9.19 -10.05 0.40
C PHE A 403 10.10 -10.38 -0.78
N ILE A 404 11.34 -10.81 -0.54
CA ILE A 404 12.27 -11.26 -1.59
C ILE A 404 11.68 -12.48 -2.31
N ILE A 405 11.23 -13.48 -1.56
CA ILE A 405 10.65 -14.71 -2.11
C ILE A 405 9.40 -14.37 -2.95
N VAL A 406 8.54 -13.51 -2.42
CA VAL A 406 7.34 -13.03 -3.12
C VAL A 406 7.70 -12.29 -4.41
N SER A 407 8.69 -11.40 -4.35
CA SER A 407 9.11 -10.57 -5.49
C SER A 407 9.73 -11.42 -6.62
N ILE A 408 10.60 -12.35 -6.28
CA ILE A 408 11.20 -13.28 -7.26
C ILE A 408 10.10 -14.10 -7.96
N HIS A 409 9.16 -14.66 -7.18
CA HIS A 409 8.04 -15.42 -7.75
C HIS A 409 7.13 -14.53 -8.62
N ALA A 410 6.85 -13.31 -8.19
CA ALA A 410 6.01 -12.38 -8.95
C ALA A 410 6.65 -12.01 -10.29
N VAL A 411 7.94 -11.62 -10.29
CA VAL A 411 8.67 -11.26 -11.52
C VAL A 411 8.73 -12.43 -12.48
N THR A 412 9.16 -13.61 -12.00
CA THR A 412 9.26 -14.81 -12.86
C THR A 412 7.90 -15.17 -13.43
N SER A 413 6.83 -15.11 -12.63
CA SER A 413 5.49 -15.41 -13.11
C SER A 413 5.04 -14.40 -14.17
N VAL A 414 5.19 -13.09 -13.95
CA VAL A 414 4.80 -12.07 -14.94
C VAL A 414 5.60 -12.19 -16.23
N MET A 415 6.90 -12.52 -16.16
CA MET A 415 7.72 -12.75 -17.34
C MET A 415 7.27 -13.99 -18.11
N LEU A 416 7.02 -15.11 -17.42
CA LEU A 416 6.54 -16.35 -18.05
C LEU A 416 5.17 -16.19 -18.67
N ASP A 417 4.25 -15.49 -17.98
CA ASP A 417 2.91 -15.21 -18.51
C ASP A 417 2.98 -14.41 -19.82
N ARG A 418 3.87 -13.40 -19.91
CA ARG A 418 4.10 -12.64 -21.14
C ARG A 418 4.72 -13.46 -22.26
N VAL A 419 5.77 -14.26 -21.96
CA VAL A 419 6.45 -15.08 -22.98
C VAL A 419 5.53 -16.17 -23.54
N PHE A 420 4.73 -16.80 -22.68
CA PHE A 420 3.86 -17.91 -23.08
C PHE A 420 2.41 -17.50 -23.35
N HIS A 421 2.11 -16.19 -23.37
CA HIS A 421 0.76 -15.64 -23.55
C HIS A 421 -0.30 -16.30 -22.65
N ARG A 422 0.10 -16.60 -21.38
CA ARG A 422 -0.77 -17.19 -20.37
C ARG A 422 -1.44 -16.10 -19.56
N ASP A 423 -2.72 -16.26 -19.28
CA ASP A 423 -3.44 -15.43 -18.30
C ASP A 423 -3.50 -16.20 -16.97
N SER A 424 -2.46 -16.06 -16.13
CA SER A 424 -2.41 -16.70 -14.81
C SER A 424 -2.97 -15.83 -13.69
N THR A 425 -3.68 -14.76 -14.05
CA THR A 425 -4.21 -13.75 -13.12
C THR A 425 -5.49 -14.21 -12.40
N LYS A 426 -5.47 -15.40 -11.78
CA LYS A 426 -6.57 -15.78 -10.90
C LYS A 426 -6.51 -14.97 -9.61
N TRP A 427 -7.56 -14.18 -9.38
CA TRP A 427 -7.74 -13.50 -8.11
C TRP A 427 -7.97 -14.54 -7.00
N VAL A 428 -7.08 -14.56 -6.02
CA VAL A 428 -7.21 -15.41 -4.83
C VAL A 428 -7.67 -14.52 -3.68
N LYS A 429 -8.84 -14.84 -3.13
CA LYS A 429 -9.41 -14.14 -1.98
C LYS A 429 -8.50 -14.32 -0.75
N THR A 430 -8.19 -13.23 -0.06
CA THR A 430 -7.56 -13.28 1.26
C THR A 430 -8.58 -13.81 2.27
N LYS A 431 -8.23 -14.85 3.02
CA LYS A 431 -9.11 -15.43 4.01
C LYS A 431 -9.35 -14.45 5.15
N ARG A 432 -10.62 -14.30 5.55
CA ARG A 432 -11.02 -13.48 6.69
C ARG A 432 -11.16 -14.34 7.96
N PHE A 433 -11.06 -13.69 9.10
CA PHE A 433 -11.18 -14.31 10.40
C PHE A 433 -12.34 -13.65 11.14
N ALA A 434 -13.10 -14.45 11.91
CA ALA A 434 -14.09 -13.90 12.82
C ALA A 434 -13.36 -13.12 13.93
N ASP A 435 -13.88 -11.94 14.29
CA ASP A 435 -13.35 -11.11 15.39
C ASP A 435 -13.95 -11.55 16.74
#